data_0d495e906140f280f092243a8cd350df
#
_entry.id   0d495e906140f280f092243a8cd350df
#
_cell.length_a   1.000
_cell.length_b   1.000
_cell.length_c   1.000
_cell.angle_alpha   90.00
_cell.angle_beta   90.00
_cell.angle_gamma   90.00
#
_symmetry.space_group_name_H-M   'P 1'
#
loop_
_entity.id
_entity.type
_entity.pdbx_description
1 polymer ?
#
loop_
_entity_poly.entity_id
_entity_poly.type
_entity_poly.pdbx_seq_one_letter_code
_entity_poly.pdbx_strand_id
1 'polypeptide(L)'
;MAKTVNIWIDDKHLEVPDTMTIIEAADKHGIYIPRLCYHPDLPPTANCGVCVIELSGSPVPKRACCTPVTEGMKIITNSKKLRAYRKTLVEMILSNHDVVCPTCVANNKCELQTLANNLGVDPEALPSILVKKPVDDSSLSIVRDVNKCIACGRCINVCNETQTVYALTFADRGIDSHIDTAFSLGMANSPCVNCGQCTVYCPTGALRERGEIDEVWDAILDPEKHVIVQEAPSVRVSLGEDFGLPLGSVTPKKMYAALRKIGFDSVMDTNFTADLTILEEGTECVTKLKAGEKRPLITSCSPGWIKFMETYYPDLADCVSTAKSPMSMFGVLSKTYYAQEHGIDPAKIVSVAIMPCTAKKFEARRPELRDSGFQDTDYVLTTRELIRMIKEAGIDFANLPEEEPDEGMSYYTGAGTIFGATGGVMEAAIRSAYFLVTGTELEDVEITAVRGLEGVKEAAVDVPGFGEIRVAVAHGLSNARKVMDQVREGLATKGESPWHFIEIMACPGGCVGGGGQPYGNDIASRARRGLSLYEEDRSLPMRQSHKNPEVVKI
;
A
#
# COMPACT_ATOMS: atom_id res chain seq x y z
N MET A 1 16.11 25.83 16.24
CA MET A 1 14.64 25.84 16.40
C MET A 1 14.08 26.65 15.23
N ALA A 2 13.00 26.21 14.59
CA ALA A 2 12.31 26.98 13.55
C ALA A 2 11.82 28.31 14.17
N LYS A 3 12.01 29.41 13.46
CA LYS A 3 11.51 30.72 13.88
C LYS A 3 10.05 30.84 13.46
N THR A 4 9.18 31.32 14.33
CA THR A 4 7.79 31.65 13.97
C THR A 4 7.75 32.98 13.23
N VAL A 5 7.01 33.03 12.13
CA VAL A 5 6.79 34.20 11.29
C VAL A 5 5.30 34.50 11.16
N ASN A 6 4.98 35.80 11.04
CA ASN A 6 3.62 36.28 10.83
C ASN A 6 3.36 36.45 9.34
N ILE A 7 2.32 35.84 8.84
CA ILE A 7 1.88 35.98 7.45
C ILE A 7 0.37 36.23 7.38
N TRP A 8 -0.10 36.69 6.24
CA TRP A 8 -1.52 36.85 5.94
C TRP A 8 -1.85 36.01 4.70
N ILE A 9 -2.79 35.07 4.81
CA ILE A 9 -3.34 34.36 3.66
C ILE A 9 -4.79 34.81 3.49
N ASP A 10 -5.07 35.45 2.37
CA ASP A 10 -6.28 36.22 2.16
C ASP A 10 -6.43 37.25 3.32
N ASP A 11 -7.53 37.22 4.06
CA ASP A 11 -7.74 38.12 5.20
C ASP A 11 -7.36 37.50 6.56
N LYS A 12 -6.81 36.27 6.58
CA LYS A 12 -6.46 35.56 7.82
C LYS A 12 -5.01 35.81 8.21
N HIS A 13 -4.80 36.31 9.42
CA HIS A 13 -3.48 36.37 10.06
C HIS A 13 -3.10 35.00 10.61
N LEU A 14 -1.89 34.54 10.31
CA LEU A 14 -1.37 33.22 10.69
C LEU A 14 0.03 33.35 11.28
N GLU A 15 0.29 32.60 12.35
CA GLU A 15 1.63 32.39 12.90
C GLU A 15 2.11 30.98 12.51
N VAL A 16 3.20 30.89 11.74
CA VAL A 16 3.68 29.64 11.18
C VAL A 16 5.21 29.53 11.27
N PRO A 17 5.78 28.32 11.34
CA PRO A 17 7.23 28.13 11.23
C PRO A 17 7.77 28.61 9.88
N ASP A 18 8.93 29.29 9.89
CA ASP A 18 9.62 29.80 8.69
C ASP A 18 10.16 28.68 7.77
N THR A 19 10.13 27.44 8.25
CA THR A 19 10.48 26.25 7.48
C THR A 19 9.38 25.76 6.53
N MET A 20 8.16 26.28 6.66
CA MET A 20 7.03 25.89 5.81
C MET A 20 7.05 26.62 4.46
N THR A 21 6.47 25.96 3.45
CA THR A 21 6.03 26.61 2.22
C THR A 21 4.64 27.24 2.40
N ILE A 22 4.26 28.12 1.48
CA ILE A 22 2.92 28.76 1.53
C ILE A 22 1.79 27.72 1.47
N ILE A 23 1.95 26.65 0.68
CA ILE A 23 0.92 25.62 0.56
C ILE A 23 0.77 24.80 1.84
N GLU A 24 1.88 24.48 2.52
CA GLU A 24 1.87 23.79 3.81
C GLU A 24 1.23 24.64 4.91
N ALA A 25 1.55 25.93 4.94
CA ALA A 25 0.93 26.86 5.86
C ALA A 25 -0.59 26.99 5.62
N ALA A 26 -1.01 27.04 4.34
CA ALA A 26 -2.41 27.10 3.95
C ALA A 26 -3.16 25.82 4.37
N ASP A 27 -2.61 24.64 4.06
CA ASP A 27 -3.21 23.34 4.41
C ASP A 27 -3.40 23.17 5.92
N LYS A 28 -2.38 23.52 6.70
CA LYS A 28 -2.43 23.45 8.17
C LYS A 28 -3.57 24.30 8.77
N HIS A 29 -3.97 25.37 8.08
CA HIS A 29 -5.04 26.26 8.52
C HIS A 29 -6.36 26.10 7.74
N GLY A 30 -6.51 25.00 6.99
CA GLY A 30 -7.74 24.67 6.26
C GLY A 30 -8.02 25.56 5.05
N ILE A 31 -6.98 26.20 4.49
CA ILE A 31 -7.09 27.03 3.28
C ILE A 31 -6.66 26.22 2.07
N TYR A 32 -7.60 25.86 1.23
CA TYR A 32 -7.32 25.06 0.04
C TYR A 32 -6.73 25.90 -1.10
N ILE A 33 -5.54 25.53 -1.56
CA ILE A 33 -4.92 26.06 -2.79
C ILE A 33 -4.96 24.97 -3.86
N PRO A 34 -5.60 25.20 -5.04
CA PRO A 34 -5.68 24.23 -6.13
C PRO A 34 -4.30 23.72 -6.58
N ARG A 35 -4.17 22.40 -6.79
CA ARG A 35 -2.89 21.76 -7.08
C ARG A 35 -3.07 20.45 -7.85
N LEU A 36 -2.00 19.96 -8.53
CA LEU A 36 -1.94 18.65 -9.17
C LEU A 36 -0.62 17.91 -8.88
N CYS A 37 0.53 18.59 -8.96
CA CYS A 37 1.83 17.95 -8.75
C CYS A 37 2.27 17.89 -7.28
N TYR A 38 1.74 18.74 -6.41
CA TYR A 38 2.04 18.72 -4.98
C TYR A 38 1.22 17.63 -4.26
N HIS A 39 1.87 16.92 -3.36
CA HIS A 39 1.25 16.03 -2.39
C HIS A 39 1.96 16.19 -1.05
N PRO A 40 1.25 16.25 0.11
CA PRO A 40 1.87 16.52 1.41
C PRO A 40 2.90 15.46 1.84
N ASP A 41 2.75 14.21 1.41
CA ASP A 41 3.66 13.11 1.74
C ASP A 41 4.91 13.06 0.84
N LEU A 42 5.04 13.95 -0.16
CA LEU A 42 6.12 13.90 -1.16
C LEU A 42 6.83 15.24 -1.30
N PRO A 43 8.12 15.25 -1.61
CA PRO A 43 8.82 16.47 -1.99
C PRO A 43 8.11 17.19 -3.15
N PRO A 44 8.01 18.53 -3.14
CA PRO A 44 7.34 19.27 -4.19
C PRO A 44 8.13 19.25 -5.50
N THR A 45 7.48 18.88 -6.62
CA THR A 45 8.08 18.92 -7.97
C THR A 45 7.96 20.29 -8.65
N ALA A 46 7.00 21.10 -8.23
CA ALA A 46 6.69 22.43 -8.78
C ALA A 46 6.43 22.45 -10.32
N ASN A 47 5.95 21.36 -10.92
CA ASN A 47 5.80 21.21 -12.38
C ASN A 47 4.52 21.86 -12.94
N CYS A 48 3.34 21.58 -12.34
CA CYS A 48 2.05 21.91 -12.98
C CYS A 48 1.69 23.41 -12.98
N GLY A 49 2.26 24.20 -12.08
CA GLY A 49 1.98 25.64 -11.96
C GLY A 49 0.59 26.02 -11.40
N VAL A 50 -0.31 25.04 -11.15
CA VAL A 50 -1.71 25.30 -10.74
C VAL A 50 -1.83 25.97 -9.37
N CYS A 51 -0.89 25.74 -8.46
CA CYS A 51 -0.88 26.32 -7.11
C CYS A 51 -0.41 27.80 -7.06
N VAL A 52 -0.57 28.54 -8.16
CA VAL A 52 -0.20 29.97 -8.22
C VAL A 52 -0.99 30.82 -7.24
N ILE A 53 -0.29 31.77 -6.62
CA ILE A 53 -0.81 32.78 -5.69
C ILE A 53 -0.26 34.17 -6.06
N GLU A 54 -0.90 35.21 -5.59
CA GLU A 54 -0.36 36.59 -5.66
C GLU A 54 0.28 36.98 -4.34
N LEU A 55 1.45 37.60 -4.41
CA LEU A 55 2.12 38.18 -3.27
C LEU A 55 2.05 39.70 -3.38
N SER A 56 1.70 40.40 -2.30
CA SER A 56 1.76 41.86 -2.24
C SER A 56 3.16 42.35 -2.60
N GLY A 57 3.26 43.27 -3.56
CA GLY A 57 4.53 43.79 -4.05
C GLY A 57 5.20 42.96 -5.16
N SER A 58 4.64 41.81 -5.55
CA SER A 58 5.13 41.00 -6.67
C SER A 58 4.23 41.20 -7.91
N PRO A 59 4.76 41.58 -9.07
CA PRO A 59 3.97 41.70 -10.29
C PRO A 59 3.61 40.33 -10.91
N VAL A 60 4.32 39.26 -10.51
CA VAL A 60 4.21 37.91 -11.07
C VAL A 60 3.70 36.94 -10.02
N PRO A 61 2.69 36.11 -10.36
CA PRO A 61 2.24 35.05 -9.47
C PRO A 61 3.38 34.08 -9.10
N LYS A 62 3.35 33.56 -7.87
CA LYS A 62 4.31 32.56 -7.36
C LYS A 62 3.63 31.21 -7.15
N ARG A 63 4.41 30.13 -7.19
CA ARG A 63 3.91 28.77 -6.89
C ARG A 63 3.95 28.54 -5.38
N ALA A 64 2.82 28.31 -4.76
CA ALA A 64 2.71 28.13 -3.31
C ALA A 64 3.47 26.90 -2.79
N CYS A 65 3.57 25.84 -3.61
CA CYS A 65 4.21 24.58 -3.20
C CYS A 65 5.73 24.64 -3.03
N CYS A 66 6.39 25.66 -3.56
CA CYS A 66 7.85 25.81 -3.49
C CYS A 66 8.30 27.21 -3.05
N THR A 67 7.39 28.04 -2.57
CA THR A 67 7.72 29.37 -2.03
C THR A 67 7.69 29.28 -0.50
N PRO A 68 8.85 29.43 0.18
CA PRO A 68 8.91 29.47 1.64
C PRO A 68 8.19 30.70 2.18
N VAL A 69 7.60 30.59 3.37
CA VAL A 69 7.00 31.72 4.08
C VAL A 69 8.09 32.61 4.67
N THR A 70 7.84 33.94 4.69
CA THR A 70 8.71 34.92 5.36
C THR A 70 7.87 35.93 6.12
N GLU A 71 8.47 36.58 7.14
CA GLU A 71 7.81 37.60 7.96
C GLU A 71 7.13 38.67 7.13
N GLY A 72 5.90 39.02 7.46
CA GLY A 72 5.12 40.09 6.83
C GLY A 72 4.51 39.76 5.47
N MET A 73 4.62 38.50 4.97
CA MET A 73 4.01 38.11 3.70
C MET A 73 2.50 38.30 3.69
N LYS A 74 1.99 38.93 2.63
CA LYS A 74 0.56 39.03 2.34
C LYS A 74 0.26 38.32 1.05
N ILE A 75 -0.51 37.23 1.15
CA ILE A 75 -0.77 36.21 0.13
C ILE A 75 -2.24 36.25 -0.25
N ILE A 76 -2.53 36.32 -1.55
CA ILE A 76 -3.88 36.19 -2.10
C ILE A 76 -3.97 34.87 -2.84
N THR A 77 -4.89 34.01 -2.40
CA THR A 77 -5.06 32.66 -2.99
C THR A 77 -6.11 32.62 -4.09
N ASN A 78 -7.02 33.60 -4.14
CA ASN A 78 -8.13 33.64 -5.09
C ASN A 78 -8.39 35.05 -5.60
N SER A 79 -8.15 35.28 -6.89
CA SER A 79 -8.49 36.51 -7.62
C SER A 79 -8.98 36.18 -9.04
N LYS A 80 -9.60 37.13 -9.74
CA LYS A 80 -9.99 36.98 -11.15
C LYS A 80 -8.79 36.54 -12.01
N LYS A 81 -7.63 37.14 -11.77
CA LYS A 81 -6.38 36.85 -12.48
C LYS A 81 -5.92 35.41 -12.20
N LEU A 82 -5.88 34.96 -10.94
CA LEU A 82 -5.48 33.62 -10.58
C LEU A 82 -6.43 32.55 -11.13
N ARG A 83 -7.74 32.80 -11.12
CA ARG A 83 -8.71 31.88 -11.75
C ARG A 83 -8.47 31.74 -13.25
N ALA A 84 -8.22 32.84 -13.96
CA ALA A 84 -7.88 32.78 -15.39
C ALA A 84 -6.59 32.00 -15.64
N TYR A 85 -5.54 32.25 -14.86
CA TYR A 85 -4.28 31.50 -14.98
C TYR A 85 -4.48 30.00 -14.79
N ARG A 86 -5.17 29.60 -13.72
CA ARG A 86 -5.43 28.18 -13.43
C ARG A 86 -6.25 27.51 -14.52
N LYS A 87 -7.28 28.20 -15.03
CA LYS A 87 -8.11 27.71 -16.13
C LYS A 87 -7.25 27.42 -17.36
N THR A 88 -6.46 28.38 -17.82
CA THR A 88 -5.57 28.21 -18.98
C THR A 88 -4.55 27.08 -18.76
N LEU A 89 -3.95 26.97 -17.57
CA LEU A 89 -3.01 25.89 -17.28
C LEU A 89 -3.68 24.51 -17.36
N VAL A 90 -4.90 24.36 -16.88
CA VAL A 90 -5.64 23.09 -16.95
C VAL A 90 -6.08 22.80 -18.39
N GLU A 91 -6.50 23.81 -19.17
CA GLU A 91 -6.78 23.69 -20.62
C GLU A 91 -5.54 23.18 -21.38
N MET A 92 -4.36 23.72 -21.08
CA MET A 92 -3.09 23.24 -21.66
C MET A 92 -2.76 21.80 -21.26
N ILE A 93 -3.03 21.40 -20.03
CA ILE A 93 -2.84 20.02 -19.57
C ILE A 93 -3.80 19.09 -20.33
N LEU A 94 -5.07 19.46 -20.47
CA LEU A 94 -6.08 18.67 -21.16
C LEU A 94 -5.80 18.55 -22.65
N SER A 95 -5.21 19.54 -23.31
CA SER A 95 -4.84 19.46 -24.74
C SER A 95 -3.83 18.35 -25.04
N ASN A 96 -3.04 17.92 -24.03
CA ASN A 96 -2.08 16.79 -24.15
C ASN A 96 -2.50 15.58 -23.28
N HIS A 97 -3.79 15.38 -23.09
CA HIS A 97 -4.34 14.30 -22.26
C HIS A 97 -5.44 13.55 -23.03
N ASP A 98 -5.48 12.20 -22.89
CA ASP A 98 -6.54 11.38 -23.47
C ASP A 98 -7.83 11.50 -22.62
N VAL A 99 -8.71 12.41 -23.01
CA VAL A 99 -9.93 12.77 -22.27
C VAL A 99 -11.03 11.75 -22.57
N VAL A 100 -10.91 10.55 -21.96
CA VAL A 100 -11.89 9.45 -22.03
C VAL A 100 -12.51 9.16 -20.66
N CYS A 101 -12.86 10.20 -19.91
CA CYS A 101 -13.28 10.12 -18.52
C CYS A 101 -14.32 9.04 -18.21
N PRO A 102 -15.41 8.83 -19.00
CA PRO A 102 -16.43 7.82 -18.66
C PRO A 102 -15.91 6.38 -18.60
N THR A 103 -14.87 6.05 -19.36
CA THR A 103 -14.25 4.72 -19.39
C THR A 103 -12.92 4.64 -18.66
N CYS A 104 -12.48 5.75 -18.08
CA CYS A 104 -11.22 5.82 -17.34
C CYS A 104 -11.34 5.15 -15.97
N VAL A 105 -10.35 4.33 -15.59
CA VAL A 105 -10.30 3.68 -14.28
C VAL A 105 -10.31 4.65 -13.09
N ALA A 106 -9.85 5.89 -13.31
CA ALA A 106 -9.84 6.95 -12.30
C ALA A 106 -11.09 7.84 -12.34
N ASN A 107 -12.12 7.49 -13.13
CA ASN A 107 -13.34 8.29 -13.23
C ASN A 107 -13.94 8.56 -11.83
N ASN A 108 -14.37 9.79 -11.57
CA ASN A 108 -14.85 10.30 -10.27
C ASN A 108 -13.82 10.28 -9.12
N LYS A 109 -12.60 9.82 -9.35
CA LYS A 109 -11.48 9.82 -8.38
C LYS A 109 -10.25 10.58 -8.93
N CYS A 110 -10.33 11.11 -10.13
CA CYS A 110 -9.26 11.82 -10.82
C CYS A 110 -9.16 13.27 -10.33
N GLU A 111 -8.00 13.65 -9.79
CA GLU A 111 -7.75 15.03 -9.33
C GLU A 111 -7.82 16.05 -10.49
N LEU A 112 -7.38 15.66 -11.70
CA LEU A 112 -7.47 16.51 -12.89
C LEU A 112 -8.93 16.75 -13.30
N GLN A 113 -9.77 15.71 -13.31
CA GLN A 113 -11.20 15.81 -13.61
C GLN A 113 -11.91 16.71 -12.60
N THR A 114 -11.67 16.50 -11.32
CA THR A 114 -12.26 17.31 -10.24
C THR A 114 -11.84 18.77 -10.37
N LEU A 115 -10.58 19.04 -10.64
CA LEU A 115 -10.07 20.40 -10.80
C LEU A 115 -10.64 21.09 -12.05
N ALA A 116 -10.71 20.38 -13.18
CA ALA A 116 -11.31 20.89 -14.41
C ALA A 116 -12.78 21.27 -14.21
N ASN A 117 -13.55 20.41 -13.55
CA ASN A 117 -14.95 20.68 -13.20
C ASN A 117 -15.08 21.91 -12.28
N ASN A 118 -14.27 22.01 -11.22
CA ASN A 118 -14.30 23.12 -10.27
C ASN A 118 -13.93 24.49 -10.90
N LEU A 119 -13.08 24.47 -11.93
CA LEU A 119 -12.68 25.70 -12.65
C LEU A 119 -13.57 26.02 -13.86
N GLY A 120 -14.54 25.16 -14.19
CA GLY A 120 -15.39 25.31 -15.37
C GLY A 120 -14.54 25.33 -16.66
N VAL A 121 -13.60 24.38 -16.76
CA VAL A 121 -12.71 24.26 -17.93
C VAL A 121 -13.48 23.57 -19.05
N ASP A 122 -13.36 24.13 -20.26
CA ASP A 122 -13.81 23.47 -21.49
C ASP A 122 -12.66 22.57 -22.00
N PRO A 123 -12.84 21.25 -22.07
CA PRO A 123 -11.80 20.34 -22.54
C PRO A 123 -11.45 20.54 -24.04
N GLU A 124 -12.32 21.21 -24.79
CA GLU A 124 -12.12 21.51 -26.22
C GLU A 124 -11.63 22.95 -26.46
N ALA A 125 -11.38 23.75 -25.41
CA ALA A 125 -10.93 25.13 -25.52
C ALA A 125 -9.61 25.29 -26.30
N LEU A 126 -8.75 24.27 -26.23
CA LEU A 126 -7.52 24.19 -27.02
C LEU A 126 -7.53 22.93 -27.89
N PRO A 127 -7.01 23.00 -29.13
CA PRO A 127 -6.89 21.80 -29.96
C PRO A 127 -6.00 20.76 -29.30
N SER A 128 -6.36 19.49 -29.45
CA SER A 128 -5.55 18.39 -28.92
C SER A 128 -4.21 18.33 -29.68
N ILE A 129 -3.14 18.23 -28.90
CA ILE A 129 -1.76 18.03 -29.37
C ILE A 129 -1.24 16.64 -28.99
N LEU A 130 -2.10 15.80 -28.39
CA LEU A 130 -1.74 14.47 -27.93
C LEU A 130 -1.34 13.57 -29.11
N VAL A 131 -0.11 13.07 -29.07
CA VAL A 131 0.35 11.98 -29.92
C VAL A 131 0.26 10.69 -29.11
N LYS A 132 -0.70 9.83 -29.43
CA LYS A 132 -0.93 8.58 -28.69
C LYS A 132 0.27 7.64 -28.77
N LYS A 133 0.70 7.16 -27.61
CA LYS A 133 1.77 6.16 -27.45
C LYS A 133 1.17 4.82 -26.98
N PRO A 134 1.84 3.69 -27.24
CA PRO A 134 1.43 2.39 -26.70
C PRO A 134 1.35 2.40 -25.18
N VAL A 135 0.38 1.67 -24.64
CA VAL A 135 0.27 1.41 -23.21
C VAL A 135 1.32 0.37 -22.82
N ASP A 136 2.07 0.62 -21.76
CA ASP A 136 2.99 -0.36 -21.19
C ASP A 136 2.26 -1.24 -20.16
N ASP A 137 1.93 -2.44 -20.57
CA ASP A 137 1.30 -3.51 -19.79
C ASP A 137 2.25 -4.69 -19.55
N SER A 138 3.54 -4.48 -19.73
CA SER A 138 4.58 -5.51 -19.57
C SER A 138 4.69 -6.08 -18.17
N SER A 139 4.42 -5.26 -17.13
CA SER A 139 4.48 -5.69 -15.74
C SER A 139 3.30 -6.58 -15.36
N LEU A 140 3.55 -7.59 -14.51
CA LEU A 140 2.51 -8.44 -13.93
C LEU A 140 1.59 -7.70 -12.93
N SER A 141 1.96 -6.50 -12.48
CA SER A 141 1.28 -5.80 -11.39
C SER A 141 0.77 -4.41 -11.75
N ILE A 142 1.44 -3.71 -12.66
CA ILE A 142 1.23 -2.28 -12.92
C ILE A 142 1.14 -2.04 -14.41
N VAL A 143 0.13 -1.29 -14.81
CA VAL A 143 -0.04 -0.78 -16.19
C VAL A 143 0.27 0.71 -16.20
N ARG A 144 1.04 1.15 -17.18
CA ARG A 144 1.39 2.55 -17.42
C ARG A 144 0.85 3.04 -18.75
N ASP A 145 -0.11 3.96 -18.69
CA ASP A 145 -0.72 4.64 -19.83
C ASP A 145 -0.26 6.10 -19.90
N VAL A 146 0.78 6.35 -20.68
CA VAL A 146 1.37 7.69 -20.80
C VAL A 146 0.43 8.71 -21.45
N ASN A 147 -0.61 8.27 -22.18
CA ASN A 147 -1.59 9.15 -22.79
C ASN A 147 -2.46 9.88 -21.75
N LYS A 148 -2.50 9.36 -20.53
CA LYS A 148 -3.19 9.94 -19.39
C LYS A 148 -2.24 10.63 -18.39
N CYS A 149 -0.95 10.69 -18.72
CA CYS A 149 0.07 11.28 -17.87
C CYS A 149 0.08 12.81 -18.03
N ILE A 150 0.10 13.51 -16.89
CA ILE A 150 0.22 14.98 -16.83
C ILE A 150 1.63 15.44 -16.43
N ALA A 151 2.62 14.57 -16.50
CA ALA A 151 4.03 14.81 -16.16
C ALA A 151 4.22 15.49 -14.79
N CYS A 152 3.38 15.16 -13.79
CA CYS A 152 3.43 15.80 -12.47
C CYS A 152 4.63 15.40 -11.61
N GLY A 153 5.26 14.25 -11.87
CA GLY A 153 6.44 13.76 -11.18
C GLY A 153 6.20 13.07 -9.83
N ARG A 154 4.97 12.98 -9.32
CA ARG A 154 4.68 12.33 -8.02
C ARG A 154 5.16 10.88 -7.98
N CYS A 155 4.95 10.12 -9.06
CA CYS A 155 5.38 8.72 -9.16
C CYS A 155 6.91 8.57 -9.17
N ILE A 156 7.66 9.53 -9.71
CA ILE A 156 9.12 9.58 -9.63
C ILE A 156 9.54 9.81 -8.18
N ASN A 157 8.95 10.82 -7.52
CA ASN A 157 9.33 11.16 -6.15
C ASN A 157 9.06 10.00 -5.19
N VAL A 158 7.90 9.35 -5.25
CA VAL A 158 7.64 8.19 -4.38
C VAL A 158 8.56 7.03 -4.69
N CYS A 159 8.87 6.78 -5.97
CA CYS A 159 9.75 5.69 -6.38
C CYS A 159 11.21 5.92 -5.95
N ASN A 160 11.68 7.17 -6.01
CA ASN A 160 13.07 7.51 -5.74
C ASN A 160 13.34 7.85 -4.28
N GLU A 161 12.45 8.64 -3.63
CA GLU A 161 12.69 9.14 -2.27
C GLU A 161 12.11 8.20 -1.20
N THR A 162 10.88 7.71 -1.41
CA THR A 162 10.21 6.84 -0.43
C THR A 162 10.61 5.38 -0.60
N GLN A 163 10.74 4.91 -1.85
CA GLN A 163 11.03 3.51 -2.15
C GLN A 163 12.48 3.24 -2.55
N THR A 164 13.25 4.26 -2.93
CA THR A 164 14.65 4.11 -3.37
C THR A 164 14.88 3.03 -4.42
N VAL A 165 13.90 2.86 -5.34
CA VAL A 165 13.91 1.83 -6.39
C VAL A 165 14.40 2.39 -7.73
N TYR A 166 14.14 3.69 -8.00
CA TYR A 166 14.59 4.39 -9.20
C TYR A 166 14.11 3.79 -10.53
N ALA A 167 12.90 3.19 -10.54
CA ALA A 167 12.36 2.57 -11.74
C ALA A 167 11.80 3.57 -12.76
N LEU A 168 11.38 4.76 -12.30
CA LEU A 168 10.73 5.78 -13.10
C LEU A 168 11.55 7.06 -13.18
N THR A 169 11.55 7.70 -14.35
CA THR A 169 12.24 8.97 -14.60
C THR A 169 11.45 9.83 -15.59
N PHE A 170 11.83 11.10 -15.75
CA PHE A 170 11.39 11.90 -16.89
C PHE A 170 12.15 11.47 -18.14
N ALA A 171 11.41 11.19 -19.22
CA ALA A 171 11.92 10.98 -20.56
C ALA A 171 11.55 12.17 -21.45
N ASP A 172 12.37 12.42 -22.47
CA ASP A 172 12.25 13.54 -23.40
C ASP A 172 12.21 14.93 -22.73
N ARG A 173 11.81 15.94 -23.46
CA ARG A 173 11.73 17.34 -22.96
C ARG A 173 10.67 18.14 -23.72
N GLY A 174 10.32 19.29 -23.15
CA GLY A 174 9.29 20.16 -23.71
C GLY A 174 7.93 19.48 -23.71
N ILE A 175 7.23 19.55 -24.84
CA ILE A 175 5.89 18.99 -25.00
C ILE A 175 5.88 17.46 -25.00
N ASP A 176 6.98 16.83 -25.38
CA ASP A 176 7.13 15.37 -25.44
C ASP A 176 7.51 14.75 -24.09
N SER A 177 7.77 15.60 -23.07
CA SER A 177 8.17 15.16 -21.74
C SER A 177 7.09 14.27 -21.12
N HIS A 178 7.47 13.08 -20.70
CA HIS A 178 6.59 12.11 -20.06
C HIS A 178 7.36 11.27 -19.03
N ILE A 179 6.63 10.48 -18.25
CA ILE A 179 7.24 9.56 -17.28
C ILE A 179 7.46 8.21 -17.96
N ASP A 180 8.68 7.71 -17.87
CA ASP A 180 9.07 6.43 -18.44
C ASP A 180 10.08 5.67 -17.56
N THR A 181 10.39 4.46 -17.94
CA THR A 181 11.55 3.70 -17.45
C THR A 181 12.81 4.10 -18.20
N ALA A 182 13.97 3.82 -17.63
CA ALA A 182 15.23 4.07 -18.33
C ALA A 182 15.25 3.37 -19.70
N PHE A 183 15.66 4.11 -20.73
CA PHE A 183 15.73 3.64 -22.12
C PHE A 183 14.42 3.06 -22.69
N SER A 184 13.28 3.41 -22.13
CA SER A 184 11.95 2.89 -22.52
C SER A 184 11.86 1.36 -22.51
N LEU A 185 12.55 0.69 -21.59
CA LEU A 185 12.61 -0.78 -21.49
C LEU A 185 11.28 -1.41 -21.02
N GLY A 186 10.32 -0.59 -20.60
CA GLY A 186 9.06 -1.03 -19.99
C GLY A 186 9.21 -1.43 -18.52
N MET A 187 8.08 -1.50 -17.83
CA MET A 187 8.05 -1.75 -16.38
C MET A 187 8.63 -3.11 -16.00
N ALA A 188 8.41 -4.16 -16.82
CA ALA A 188 8.91 -5.51 -16.56
C ALA A 188 10.44 -5.59 -16.54
N ASN A 189 11.10 -4.82 -17.39
CA ASN A 189 12.57 -4.85 -17.58
C ASN A 189 13.29 -3.73 -16.79
N SER A 190 12.56 -3.04 -15.91
CA SER A 190 13.10 -2.02 -15.01
C SER A 190 13.36 -2.61 -13.62
N PRO A 191 14.07 -1.92 -12.73
CA PRO A 191 14.26 -2.36 -11.34
C PRO A 191 12.97 -2.29 -10.50
N CYS A 192 11.80 -2.13 -11.12
CA CYS A 192 10.52 -2.03 -10.45
C CYS A 192 10.24 -3.24 -9.55
N VAL A 193 9.91 -2.99 -8.29
CA VAL A 193 9.58 -4.02 -7.29
C VAL A 193 8.06 -4.27 -7.17
N ASN A 194 7.27 -3.77 -8.09
CA ASN A 194 5.81 -3.95 -8.17
C ASN A 194 5.01 -3.41 -6.96
N CYS A 195 5.59 -2.60 -6.10
CA CYS A 195 4.97 -2.12 -4.86
C CYS A 195 3.70 -1.26 -5.05
N GLY A 196 3.47 -0.72 -6.25
CA GLY A 196 2.28 0.07 -6.60
C GLY A 196 2.19 1.45 -5.95
N GLN A 197 3.19 1.92 -5.23
CA GLN A 197 3.11 3.26 -4.61
C GLN A 197 2.94 4.36 -5.67
N CYS A 198 3.50 4.18 -6.86
CA CYS A 198 3.30 5.09 -7.97
C CYS A 198 1.83 5.19 -8.42
N THR A 199 1.01 4.14 -8.27
CA THR A 199 -0.43 4.17 -8.59
C THR A 199 -1.23 4.93 -7.54
N VAL A 200 -0.83 4.86 -6.27
CA VAL A 200 -1.48 5.57 -5.15
C VAL A 200 -1.36 7.08 -5.31
N TYR A 201 -0.19 7.56 -5.72
CA TYR A 201 0.08 9.00 -5.84
C TYR A 201 -0.23 9.58 -7.23
N CYS A 202 -0.61 8.73 -8.21
CA CYS A 202 -0.97 9.22 -9.54
C CYS A 202 -2.29 10.02 -9.47
N PRO A 203 -2.31 11.32 -9.85
CA PRO A 203 -3.52 12.13 -9.78
C PRO A 203 -4.51 11.85 -10.93
N THR A 204 -4.14 10.97 -11.86
CA THR A 204 -4.93 10.58 -13.04
C THR A 204 -4.93 9.06 -13.21
N GLY A 205 -5.50 8.54 -14.29
CA GLY A 205 -5.48 7.11 -14.61
C GLY A 205 -4.23 6.62 -15.36
N ALA A 206 -3.11 7.37 -15.31
CA ALA A 206 -1.90 7.02 -16.04
C ALA A 206 -1.16 5.81 -15.47
N LEU A 207 -1.20 5.62 -14.17
CA LEU A 207 -0.64 4.44 -13.49
C LEU A 207 -1.76 3.75 -12.71
N ARG A 208 -1.93 2.46 -12.94
CA ARG A 208 -2.96 1.65 -12.31
C ARG A 208 -2.46 0.23 -12.08
N GLU A 209 -3.17 -0.51 -11.25
CA GLU A 209 -2.98 -1.96 -11.16
C GLU A 209 -3.31 -2.66 -12.49
N ARG A 210 -2.66 -3.80 -12.75
CA ARG A 210 -3.08 -4.71 -13.81
C ARG A 210 -4.40 -5.37 -13.38
N GLY A 211 -5.44 -5.25 -14.20
CA GLY A 211 -6.76 -5.82 -13.90
C GLY A 211 -6.75 -7.34 -14.04
N GLU A 212 -7.48 -8.02 -13.16
CA GLU A 212 -7.79 -9.46 -13.22
C GLU A 212 -9.28 -9.71 -12.89
N ILE A 213 -10.13 -8.68 -13.05
CA ILE A 213 -11.57 -8.77 -12.75
C ILE A 213 -12.29 -9.68 -13.73
N ASP A 214 -11.99 -9.54 -15.03
CA ASP A 214 -12.66 -10.31 -16.07
C ASP A 214 -12.36 -11.81 -15.93
N GLU A 215 -11.10 -12.15 -15.65
CA GLU A 215 -10.68 -13.54 -15.43
C GLU A 215 -11.32 -14.15 -14.18
N VAL A 216 -11.54 -13.36 -13.14
CA VAL A 216 -12.23 -13.81 -11.92
C VAL A 216 -13.74 -13.99 -12.19
N TRP A 217 -14.38 -13.09 -12.95
CA TRP A 217 -15.77 -13.27 -13.39
C TRP A 217 -15.94 -14.54 -14.22
N ASP A 218 -15.03 -14.79 -15.17
CA ASP A 218 -15.04 -15.99 -16.01
C ASP A 218 -14.91 -17.25 -15.15
N ALA A 219 -14.05 -17.23 -14.12
CA ALA A 219 -13.90 -18.36 -13.21
C ALA A 219 -15.17 -18.61 -12.35
N ILE A 220 -15.82 -17.55 -11.84
CA ILE A 220 -17.05 -17.63 -11.06
C ILE A 220 -18.22 -18.18 -11.89
N LEU A 221 -18.25 -17.84 -13.18
CA LEU A 221 -19.32 -18.28 -14.09
C LEU A 221 -19.10 -19.68 -14.67
N ASP A 222 -17.92 -20.28 -14.50
CA ASP A 222 -17.61 -21.62 -14.99
C ASP A 222 -18.11 -22.68 -13.97
N PRO A 223 -19.17 -23.46 -14.31
CA PRO A 223 -19.76 -24.45 -13.40
C PRO A 223 -18.83 -25.63 -13.07
N GLU A 224 -17.74 -25.80 -13.81
CA GLU A 224 -16.73 -26.85 -13.56
C GLU A 224 -15.66 -26.41 -12.55
N LYS A 225 -15.69 -25.15 -12.12
CA LYS A 225 -14.73 -24.57 -11.15
C LYS A 225 -15.37 -24.44 -9.78
N HIS A 226 -14.52 -24.50 -8.76
CA HIS A 226 -14.84 -24.16 -7.39
C HIS A 226 -13.95 -22.98 -6.98
N VAL A 227 -14.55 -21.79 -6.87
CA VAL A 227 -13.81 -20.56 -6.67
C VAL A 227 -13.78 -20.19 -5.20
N ILE A 228 -12.61 -20.28 -4.59
CA ILE A 228 -12.37 -19.92 -3.19
C ILE A 228 -11.75 -18.52 -3.14
N VAL A 229 -12.27 -17.66 -2.28
CA VAL A 229 -11.71 -16.33 -2.04
C VAL A 229 -11.21 -16.17 -0.60
N GLN A 230 -10.04 -15.53 -0.46
CA GLN A 230 -9.46 -15.08 0.80
C GLN A 230 -9.28 -13.56 0.81
N GLU A 231 -9.36 -12.92 1.97
CA GLU A 231 -9.13 -11.47 2.08
C GLU A 231 -8.09 -11.08 3.12
N ALA A 232 -7.29 -10.06 2.84
CA ALA A 232 -6.26 -9.57 3.75
C ALA A 232 -6.81 -8.57 4.78
N PRO A 233 -6.26 -8.53 6.02
CA PRO A 233 -6.81 -7.74 7.14
C PRO A 233 -6.94 -6.24 6.86
N SER A 234 -6.09 -5.66 6.03
CA SER A 234 -6.17 -4.23 5.74
C SER A 234 -7.22 -3.87 4.67
N VAL A 235 -7.83 -4.84 3.99
CA VAL A 235 -8.95 -4.62 3.06
C VAL A 235 -10.21 -4.23 3.85
N ARG A 236 -10.52 -4.95 4.93
CA ARG A 236 -11.71 -4.76 5.77
C ARG A 236 -11.82 -3.38 6.42
N VAL A 237 -10.69 -2.68 6.61
CA VAL A 237 -10.65 -1.33 7.23
C VAL A 237 -10.59 -0.20 6.20
N SER A 238 -10.63 -0.52 4.90
CA SER A 238 -10.55 0.47 3.83
C SER A 238 -11.66 0.35 2.78
N LEU A 239 -12.25 -0.83 2.62
CA LEU A 239 -13.27 -1.12 1.60
C LEU A 239 -14.50 -0.19 1.73
N GLY A 240 -14.98 0.05 2.95
CA GLY A 240 -16.16 0.84 3.23
C GLY A 240 -16.10 2.30 2.79
N GLU A 241 -14.90 2.85 2.63
CA GLU A 241 -14.68 4.27 2.28
C GLU A 241 -15.27 4.65 0.92
N ASP A 242 -15.24 3.75 -0.05
CA ASP A 242 -15.81 3.96 -1.39
C ASP A 242 -17.34 3.78 -1.45
N PHE A 243 -17.94 3.35 -0.34
CA PHE A 243 -19.37 3.15 -0.16
C PHE A 243 -19.99 4.10 0.89
N GLY A 244 -19.28 5.19 1.22
CA GLY A 244 -19.76 6.25 2.11
C GLY A 244 -19.66 5.96 3.61
N LEU A 245 -19.01 4.89 4.00
CA LEU A 245 -18.73 4.61 5.41
C LEU A 245 -17.55 5.48 5.91
N PRO A 246 -17.45 5.77 7.21
CA PRO A 246 -16.36 6.53 7.79
C PRO A 246 -14.99 5.88 7.51
N LEU A 247 -13.96 6.71 7.38
CA LEU A 247 -12.57 6.28 7.22
C LEU A 247 -12.17 5.29 8.33
N GLY A 248 -11.64 4.13 7.93
CA GLY A 248 -11.22 3.08 8.85
C GLY A 248 -12.36 2.27 9.46
N SER A 249 -13.55 2.29 8.87
CA SER A 249 -14.65 1.40 9.32
C SER A 249 -14.26 -0.07 9.16
N VAL A 250 -14.43 -0.85 10.23
CA VAL A 250 -14.16 -2.30 10.23
C VAL A 250 -15.36 -3.03 9.64
N THR A 251 -15.22 -3.65 8.48
CA THR A 251 -16.35 -4.20 7.70
C THR A 251 -16.15 -5.65 7.21
N PRO A 252 -15.52 -6.59 7.97
CA PRO A 252 -15.27 -7.94 7.46
C PRO A 252 -16.58 -8.66 7.13
N LYS A 253 -17.56 -8.65 8.02
CA LYS A 253 -18.83 -9.38 7.85
C LYS A 253 -19.68 -8.87 6.66
N LYS A 254 -19.67 -7.58 6.38
CA LYS A 254 -20.29 -7.03 5.16
C LYS A 254 -19.52 -7.43 3.90
N MET A 255 -18.22 -7.52 3.99
CA MET A 255 -17.36 -7.96 2.89
C MET A 255 -17.62 -9.44 2.55
N TYR A 256 -17.73 -10.33 3.55
CA TYR A 256 -18.11 -11.73 3.30
C TYR A 256 -19.47 -11.85 2.62
N ALA A 257 -20.46 -11.09 3.07
CA ALA A 257 -21.76 -11.03 2.41
C ALA A 257 -21.68 -10.53 0.95
N ALA A 258 -20.82 -9.53 0.69
CA ALA A 258 -20.60 -9.03 -0.67
C ALA A 258 -19.95 -10.09 -1.57
N LEU A 259 -18.93 -10.79 -1.08
CA LEU A 259 -18.22 -11.84 -1.83
C LEU A 259 -19.15 -13.01 -2.18
N ARG A 260 -20.02 -13.45 -1.26
CA ARG A 260 -21.06 -14.47 -1.56
C ARG A 260 -22.05 -13.98 -2.61
N LYS A 261 -22.47 -12.70 -2.54
CA LYS A 261 -23.38 -12.13 -3.56
C LYS A 261 -22.72 -11.97 -4.94
N ILE A 262 -21.41 -11.78 -5.00
CA ILE A 262 -20.63 -11.81 -6.24
C ILE A 262 -20.66 -13.21 -6.86
N GLY A 263 -20.70 -14.26 -6.04
CA GLY A 263 -20.83 -15.65 -6.50
C GLY A 263 -19.63 -16.53 -6.21
N PHE A 264 -18.75 -16.16 -5.29
CA PHE A 264 -17.69 -17.06 -4.80
C PHE A 264 -18.30 -18.27 -4.08
N ASP A 265 -17.79 -19.46 -4.36
CA ASP A 265 -18.28 -20.71 -3.77
C ASP A 265 -17.90 -20.86 -2.30
N SER A 266 -16.72 -20.35 -1.92
CA SER A 266 -16.25 -20.34 -0.54
C SER A 266 -15.55 -19.04 -0.21
N VAL A 267 -15.92 -18.45 0.92
CA VAL A 267 -15.42 -17.14 1.40
C VAL A 267 -14.68 -17.33 2.71
N MET A 268 -13.36 -17.18 2.65
CA MET A 268 -12.43 -17.46 3.74
C MET A 268 -11.65 -16.20 4.14
N ASP A 269 -10.80 -16.33 5.18
CA ASP A 269 -10.05 -15.21 5.74
C ASP A 269 -8.54 -15.50 5.77
N THR A 270 -7.74 -14.61 5.17
CA THR A 270 -6.27 -14.71 5.18
C THR A 270 -5.67 -14.59 6.60
N ASN A 271 -6.41 -14.02 7.58
CA ASN A 271 -5.91 -13.93 8.96
C ASN A 271 -5.66 -15.32 9.58
N PHE A 272 -6.38 -16.35 9.15
CA PHE A 272 -6.10 -17.72 9.51
C PHE A 272 -4.65 -18.12 9.17
N THR A 273 -4.24 -17.88 7.92
CA THR A 273 -2.87 -18.17 7.50
C THR A 273 -1.85 -17.14 7.98
N ALA A 274 -2.28 -15.95 8.40
CA ALA A 274 -1.40 -15.05 9.13
C ALA A 274 -1.03 -15.61 10.51
N ASP A 275 -1.98 -16.21 11.23
CA ASP A 275 -1.68 -16.95 12.46
C ASP A 275 -0.75 -18.14 12.22
N LEU A 276 -0.97 -18.90 11.13
CA LEU A 276 -0.08 -19.99 10.73
C LEU A 276 1.34 -19.49 10.41
N THR A 277 1.47 -18.38 9.69
CA THR A 277 2.78 -17.76 9.38
C THR A 277 3.54 -17.42 10.64
N ILE A 278 2.87 -16.94 11.69
CA ILE A 278 3.52 -16.63 12.97
C ILE A 278 4.09 -17.89 13.64
N LEU A 279 3.41 -19.03 13.54
CA LEU A 279 3.94 -20.27 14.11
C LEU A 279 5.15 -20.76 13.33
N GLU A 280 5.12 -20.68 12.00
CA GLU A 280 6.24 -21.06 11.14
C GLU A 280 7.45 -20.14 11.34
N GLU A 281 7.30 -18.82 11.15
CA GLU A 281 8.39 -17.86 11.32
C GLU A 281 8.88 -17.80 12.78
N GLY A 282 7.97 -17.89 13.75
CA GLY A 282 8.31 -17.94 15.17
C GLY A 282 9.14 -19.17 15.52
N THR A 283 8.79 -20.34 14.98
CA THR A 283 9.55 -21.59 15.16
C THR A 283 10.92 -21.52 14.48
N GLU A 284 11.00 -20.96 13.26
CA GLU A 284 12.26 -20.70 12.57
C GLU A 284 13.16 -19.75 13.39
N CYS A 285 12.59 -18.66 13.90
CA CYS A 285 13.32 -17.68 14.73
C CYS A 285 13.88 -18.34 16.01
N VAL A 286 13.05 -19.09 16.74
CA VAL A 286 13.47 -19.81 17.95
C VAL A 286 14.56 -20.84 17.65
N THR A 287 14.47 -21.52 16.52
CA THR A 287 15.47 -22.51 16.09
C THR A 287 16.82 -21.85 15.82
N LYS A 288 16.84 -20.75 15.10
CA LYS A 288 18.06 -19.95 14.82
C LYS A 288 18.67 -19.39 16.10
N LEU A 289 17.84 -18.88 17.02
CA LEU A 289 18.31 -18.39 18.33
C LEU A 289 18.95 -19.51 19.15
N LYS A 290 18.33 -20.71 19.22
CA LYS A 290 18.90 -21.89 19.90
C LYS A 290 20.22 -22.35 19.28
N ALA A 291 20.36 -22.21 17.96
CA ALA A 291 21.62 -22.52 17.26
C ALA A 291 22.71 -21.46 17.47
N GLY A 292 22.40 -20.33 18.10
CA GLY A 292 23.33 -19.22 18.30
C GLY A 292 23.71 -18.49 17.02
N GLU A 293 22.80 -18.50 16.02
CA GLU A 293 23.04 -17.81 14.75
C GLU A 293 23.23 -16.31 14.95
N LYS A 294 24.22 -15.74 14.25
CA LYS A 294 24.56 -14.31 14.29
C LYS A 294 23.91 -13.49 13.20
N ARG A 295 23.27 -14.16 12.23
CA ARG A 295 22.47 -13.53 11.18
C ARG A 295 21.05 -13.32 11.69
N PRO A 296 20.37 -12.23 11.29
CA PRO A 296 18.99 -12.00 11.70
C PRO A 296 18.05 -12.93 10.92
N LEU A 297 16.86 -13.16 11.43
CA LEU A 297 15.72 -13.60 10.63
C LEU A 297 14.93 -12.36 10.16
N ILE A 298 14.60 -12.29 8.87
CA ILE A 298 13.85 -11.18 8.25
C ILE A 298 12.55 -11.73 7.66
N THR A 299 11.42 -11.07 7.90
CA THR A 299 10.11 -11.52 7.41
C THR A 299 10.04 -11.62 5.88
N SER A 300 9.30 -12.60 5.36
CA SER A 300 9.15 -12.90 3.92
C SER A 300 7.82 -12.43 3.32
N CYS A 301 6.83 -12.04 4.11
CA CYS A 301 5.45 -11.84 3.67
C CYS A 301 5.19 -10.64 2.73
N SER A 302 6.16 -9.73 2.55
CA SER A 302 6.05 -8.53 1.71
C SER A 302 6.76 -8.70 0.36
N PRO A 303 6.06 -9.01 -0.76
CA PRO A 303 6.71 -9.36 -2.03
C PRO A 303 7.46 -8.20 -2.68
N GLY A 304 7.05 -6.97 -2.43
CA GLY A 304 7.81 -5.80 -2.88
C GLY A 304 9.16 -5.66 -2.16
N TRP A 305 9.22 -6.06 -0.89
CA TRP A 305 10.46 -6.18 -0.12
C TRP A 305 11.31 -7.33 -0.66
N ILE A 306 10.76 -8.51 -0.88
CA ILE A 306 11.50 -9.66 -1.40
C ILE A 306 12.17 -9.32 -2.73
N LYS A 307 11.44 -8.74 -3.69
CA LYS A 307 12.04 -8.32 -4.96
C LYS A 307 13.10 -7.22 -4.80
N PHE A 308 12.93 -6.32 -3.83
CA PHE A 308 13.92 -5.30 -3.50
C PHE A 308 15.19 -5.95 -2.93
N MET A 309 15.05 -6.89 -2.01
CA MET A 309 16.15 -7.65 -1.42
C MET A 309 16.92 -8.44 -2.49
N GLU A 310 16.23 -9.20 -3.32
CA GLU A 310 16.83 -9.96 -4.43
C GLU A 310 17.63 -9.06 -5.41
N THR A 311 17.20 -7.80 -5.57
CA THR A 311 17.83 -6.84 -6.48
C THR A 311 19.05 -6.14 -5.86
N TYR A 312 18.94 -5.72 -4.59
CA TYR A 312 19.92 -4.81 -3.96
C TYR A 312 20.74 -5.45 -2.84
N TYR A 313 20.25 -6.58 -2.28
CA TYR A 313 20.87 -7.28 -1.14
C TYR A 313 20.91 -8.82 -1.34
N PRO A 314 21.27 -9.34 -2.53
CA PRO A 314 21.27 -10.80 -2.78
C PRO A 314 22.23 -11.55 -1.86
N ASP A 315 23.25 -10.89 -1.33
CA ASP A 315 24.22 -11.41 -0.35
C ASP A 315 23.60 -11.67 1.04
N LEU A 316 22.42 -11.15 1.31
CA LEU A 316 21.67 -11.31 2.55
C LEU A 316 20.41 -12.17 2.39
N ALA A 317 20.25 -12.86 1.26
CA ALA A 317 19.07 -13.69 0.98
C ALA A 317 18.84 -14.77 2.05
N ASP A 318 19.92 -15.36 2.59
CA ASP A 318 19.87 -16.38 3.66
C ASP A 318 19.33 -15.85 5.01
N CYS A 319 19.18 -14.52 5.14
CA CYS A 319 18.59 -13.91 6.33
C CYS A 319 17.05 -13.88 6.27
N VAL A 320 16.46 -14.08 5.08
CA VAL A 320 15.00 -14.03 4.91
C VAL A 320 14.37 -15.34 5.36
N SER A 321 13.22 -15.26 6.01
CA SER A 321 12.43 -16.43 6.42
C SER A 321 12.08 -17.30 5.22
N THR A 322 12.11 -18.62 5.44
CA THR A 322 11.72 -19.63 4.46
C THR A 322 10.21 -19.82 4.37
N ALA A 323 9.45 -19.21 5.30
CA ALA A 323 8.00 -19.30 5.31
C ALA A 323 7.38 -18.58 4.09
N LYS A 324 6.35 -19.19 3.50
CA LYS A 324 5.50 -18.51 2.52
C LYS A 324 4.74 -17.35 3.17
N SER A 325 4.30 -16.38 2.37
CA SER A 325 3.38 -15.37 2.89
C SER A 325 2.02 -15.97 3.23
N PRO A 326 1.21 -15.33 4.11
CA PRO A 326 -0.15 -15.81 4.41
C PRO A 326 -1.00 -16.10 3.16
N MET A 327 -0.94 -15.21 2.15
CA MET A 327 -1.64 -15.41 0.88
C MET A 327 -1.22 -16.72 0.19
N SER A 328 0.07 -16.97 0.09
CA SER A 328 0.59 -18.17 -0.59
C SER A 328 0.40 -19.43 0.24
N MET A 329 0.48 -19.35 1.58
CA MET A 329 0.11 -20.47 2.47
C MET A 329 -1.35 -20.86 2.27
N PHE A 330 -2.26 -19.88 2.22
CA PHE A 330 -3.66 -20.14 1.94
C PHE A 330 -3.86 -20.82 0.57
N GLY A 331 -3.18 -20.34 -0.46
CA GLY A 331 -3.25 -20.91 -1.80
C GLY A 331 -2.84 -22.39 -1.83
N VAL A 332 -1.75 -22.75 -1.13
CA VAL A 332 -1.35 -24.16 -0.99
C VAL A 332 -2.41 -24.97 -0.26
N LEU A 333 -2.86 -24.48 0.89
CA LEU A 333 -3.84 -25.19 1.73
C LEU A 333 -5.19 -25.37 1.01
N SER A 334 -5.62 -24.40 0.19
CA SER A 334 -6.85 -24.50 -0.59
C SER A 334 -6.80 -25.67 -1.59
N LYS A 335 -5.64 -25.91 -2.21
CA LYS A 335 -5.44 -26.97 -3.22
C LYS A 335 -4.90 -28.28 -2.66
N THR A 336 -4.63 -28.35 -1.36
CA THR A 336 -4.18 -29.58 -0.66
C THR A 336 -5.16 -29.98 0.43
N TYR A 337 -5.07 -29.34 1.60
CA TYR A 337 -5.88 -29.65 2.77
C TYR A 337 -7.38 -29.49 2.50
N TYR A 338 -7.82 -28.31 2.03
CA TYR A 338 -9.23 -28.05 1.75
C TYR A 338 -9.78 -28.96 0.65
N ALA A 339 -9.03 -29.14 -0.44
CA ALA A 339 -9.38 -30.05 -1.54
C ALA A 339 -9.64 -31.48 -1.02
N GLN A 340 -8.78 -31.97 -0.12
CA GLN A 340 -8.90 -33.31 0.47
C GLN A 340 -10.11 -33.40 1.40
N GLU A 341 -10.30 -32.44 2.31
CA GLU A 341 -11.40 -32.45 3.29
C GLU A 341 -12.78 -32.40 2.60
N HIS A 342 -12.89 -31.70 1.45
CA HIS A 342 -14.15 -31.52 0.72
C HIS A 342 -14.31 -32.50 -0.48
N GLY A 343 -13.29 -33.32 -0.76
CA GLY A 343 -13.33 -34.28 -1.89
C GLY A 343 -13.36 -33.58 -3.26
N ILE A 344 -12.79 -32.37 -3.38
CA ILE A 344 -12.75 -31.62 -4.61
C ILE A 344 -11.41 -31.85 -5.33
N ASP A 345 -11.48 -32.05 -6.66
CA ASP A 345 -10.27 -32.13 -7.48
C ASP A 345 -9.50 -30.79 -7.42
N PRO A 346 -8.23 -30.76 -6.95
CA PRO A 346 -7.43 -29.55 -6.89
C PRO A 346 -7.33 -28.77 -8.22
N ALA A 347 -7.40 -29.47 -9.36
CA ALA A 347 -7.40 -28.86 -10.69
C ALA A 347 -8.65 -28.01 -10.99
N LYS A 348 -9.73 -28.23 -10.24
CA LYS A 348 -10.99 -27.47 -10.35
C LYS A 348 -11.03 -26.27 -9.40
N ILE A 349 -10.16 -26.21 -8.40
CA ILE A 349 -10.11 -25.12 -7.45
C ILE A 349 -9.40 -23.91 -8.07
N VAL A 350 -10.08 -22.76 -8.02
CA VAL A 350 -9.52 -21.45 -8.35
C VAL A 350 -9.37 -20.65 -7.07
N SER A 351 -8.14 -20.38 -6.66
CA SER A 351 -7.81 -19.60 -5.46
C SER A 351 -7.67 -18.13 -5.81
N VAL A 352 -8.56 -17.29 -5.29
CA VAL A 352 -8.58 -15.84 -5.49
C VAL A 352 -8.21 -15.14 -4.18
N ALA A 353 -7.31 -14.17 -4.24
CA ALA A 353 -6.88 -13.40 -3.08
C ALA A 353 -7.25 -11.91 -3.22
N ILE A 354 -7.97 -11.36 -2.24
CA ILE A 354 -8.25 -9.93 -2.16
C ILE A 354 -7.18 -9.26 -1.31
N MET A 355 -6.33 -8.44 -1.95
CA MET A 355 -5.12 -7.93 -1.32
C MET A 355 -5.01 -6.40 -1.45
N PRO A 356 -4.50 -5.67 -0.45
CA PRO A 356 -4.25 -4.22 -0.56
C PRO A 356 -3.01 -3.90 -1.42
N CYS A 357 -2.45 -4.88 -2.09
CA CYS A 357 -1.09 -4.89 -2.61
C CYS A 357 -1.02 -5.30 -4.08
N THR A 358 -0.38 -4.48 -4.92
CA THR A 358 -0.16 -4.84 -6.33
C THR A 358 0.97 -5.86 -6.51
N ALA A 359 1.97 -5.87 -5.63
CA ALA A 359 3.08 -6.82 -5.70
C ALA A 359 2.65 -8.27 -5.44
N LYS A 360 1.49 -8.51 -4.81
CA LYS A 360 0.90 -9.84 -4.65
C LYS A 360 0.54 -10.49 -5.99
N LYS A 361 0.19 -9.71 -7.02
CA LYS A 361 0.01 -10.22 -8.39
C LYS A 361 1.31 -10.80 -8.96
N PHE A 362 2.44 -10.13 -8.71
CA PHE A 362 3.76 -10.64 -9.06
C PHE A 362 4.12 -11.88 -8.24
N GLU A 363 3.87 -11.87 -6.92
CA GLU A 363 4.11 -13.03 -6.05
C GLU A 363 3.37 -14.26 -6.55
N ALA A 364 2.06 -14.14 -6.81
CA ALA A 364 1.24 -15.24 -7.31
C ALA A 364 1.76 -15.89 -8.61
N ARG A 365 2.55 -15.16 -9.41
CA ARG A 365 3.11 -15.64 -10.69
C ARG A 365 4.56 -16.13 -10.58
N ARG A 366 5.15 -16.17 -9.39
CA ARG A 366 6.50 -16.70 -9.19
C ARG A 366 6.52 -18.21 -9.45
N PRO A 367 7.50 -18.71 -10.23
CA PRO A 367 7.52 -20.13 -10.62
C PRO A 367 7.70 -21.11 -9.46
N GLU A 368 8.31 -20.65 -8.36
CA GLU A 368 8.53 -21.43 -7.14
C GLU A 368 7.29 -21.54 -6.24
N LEU A 369 6.21 -20.77 -6.49
CA LEU A 369 4.98 -20.81 -5.67
C LEU A 369 3.95 -21.76 -6.29
N ARG A 370 4.30 -23.06 -6.35
CA ARG A 370 3.52 -24.15 -6.93
C ARG A 370 3.66 -25.45 -6.14
N ASP A 371 3.84 -25.38 -4.83
CA ASP A 371 4.08 -26.55 -4.00
C ASP A 371 2.85 -27.46 -3.87
N SER A 372 1.65 -26.94 -4.15
CA SER A 372 0.43 -27.74 -4.30
C SER A 372 0.44 -28.66 -5.54
N GLY A 373 1.42 -28.53 -6.44
CA GLY A 373 1.45 -29.16 -7.76
C GLY A 373 0.74 -28.33 -8.83
N PHE A 374 0.04 -27.28 -8.43
CA PHE A 374 -0.65 -26.30 -9.26
C PHE A 374 -0.11 -24.89 -8.96
N GLN A 375 -0.60 -23.87 -9.62
CA GLN A 375 -0.39 -22.51 -9.15
C GLN A 375 -1.14 -22.32 -7.84
N ASP A 376 -0.42 -21.95 -6.75
CA ASP A 376 -1.01 -21.91 -5.41
C ASP A 376 -2.13 -20.85 -5.33
N THR A 377 -1.90 -19.62 -5.82
CA THR A 377 -2.92 -18.56 -5.95
C THR A 377 -3.11 -18.21 -7.42
N ASP A 378 -4.33 -18.36 -7.94
CA ASP A 378 -4.62 -18.18 -9.37
C ASP A 378 -4.77 -16.70 -9.72
N TYR A 379 -5.52 -15.92 -8.94
CA TYR A 379 -5.78 -14.50 -9.19
C TYR A 379 -5.64 -13.67 -7.93
N VAL A 380 -5.22 -12.42 -8.11
CA VAL A 380 -5.10 -11.45 -7.02
C VAL A 380 -5.84 -10.17 -7.38
N LEU A 381 -6.92 -9.90 -6.71
CA LEU A 381 -7.66 -8.64 -6.82
C LEU A 381 -7.17 -7.65 -5.76
N THR A 382 -6.96 -6.41 -6.16
CA THR A 382 -6.69 -5.32 -5.21
C THR A 382 -8.00 -4.87 -4.53
N THR A 383 -7.89 -4.12 -3.43
CA THR A 383 -9.06 -3.46 -2.80
C THR A 383 -9.85 -2.64 -3.81
N ARG A 384 -9.17 -1.92 -4.72
CA ARG A 384 -9.81 -1.13 -5.78
C ARG A 384 -10.55 -2.00 -6.81
N GLU A 385 -10.02 -3.17 -7.13
CA GLU A 385 -10.69 -4.13 -8.03
C GLU A 385 -11.93 -4.72 -7.36
N LEU A 386 -11.86 -5.10 -6.09
CA LEU A 386 -13.04 -5.56 -5.35
C LEU A 386 -14.13 -4.48 -5.28
N ILE A 387 -13.75 -3.21 -5.03
CA ILE A 387 -14.70 -2.08 -5.06
C ILE A 387 -15.40 -2.00 -6.43
N ARG A 388 -14.68 -2.20 -7.53
CA ARG A 388 -15.27 -2.21 -8.87
C ARG A 388 -16.22 -3.38 -9.07
N MET A 389 -15.83 -4.60 -8.72
CA MET A 389 -16.68 -5.80 -8.81
C MET A 389 -17.98 -5.65 -8.00
N ILE A 390 -17.91 -5.12 -6.78
CA ILE A 390 -19.11 -4.84 -5.95
C ILE A 390 -20.05 -3.85 -6.67
N LYS A 391 -19.48 -2.80 -7.31
CA LYS A 391 -20.26 -1.82 -8.09
C LYS A 391 -20.82 -2.41 -9.38
N GLU A 392 -20.06 -3.22 -10.10
CA GLU A 392 -20.47 -3.95 -11.31
C GLU A 392 -21.63 -4.90 -11.01
N ALA A 393 -21.57 -5.61 -9.89
CA ALA A 393 -22.65 -6.47 -9.41
C ALA A 393 -23.89 -5.71 -8.88
N GLY A 394 -23.85 -4.39 -8.82
CA GLY A 394 -24.96 -3.57 -8.30
C GLY A 394 -25.25 -3.77 -6.81
N ILE A 395 -24.25 -4.17 -6.02
CA ILE A 395 -24.40 -4.49 -4.60
C ILE A 395 -24.38 -3.20 -3.76
N ASP A 396 -25.41 -2.97 -2.97
CA ASP A 396 -25.46 -1.90 -1.97
C ASP A 396 -24.70 -2.32 -0.70
N PHE A 397 -23.38 -2.15 -0.75
CA PHE A 397 -22.46 -2.61 0.28
C PHE A 397 -22.75 -2.03 1.66
N ALA A 398 -23.11 -0.74 1.74
CA ALA A 398 -23.34 -0.07 3.02
C ALA A 398 -24.53 -0.68 3.80
N ASN A 399 -25.53 -1.18 3.09
CA ASN A 399 -26.75 -1.75 3.64
C ASN A 399 -26.79 -3.29 3.64
N LEU A 400 -25.68 -3.97 3.30
CA LEU A 400 -25.61 -5.43 3.40
C LEU A 400 -25.82 -5.92 4.85
N PRO A 401 -26.51 -7.06 5.03
CA PRO A 401 -26.47 -7.79 6.30
C PRO A 401 -25.05 -8.27 6.59
N GLU A 402 -24.75 -8.47 7.84
CA GLU A 402 -23.49 -9.07 8.27
C GLU A 402 -23.58 -10.60 8.16
N GLU A 403 -22.54 -11.22 7.60
CA GLU A 403 -22.41 -12.68 7.49
C GLU A 403 -21.04 -13.11 8.02
N GLU A 404 -20.95 -14.35 8.52
CA GLU A 404 -19.68 -14.95 8.95
C GLU A 404 -18.97 -15.57 7.73
N PRO A 405 -17.63 -15.72 7.77
CA PRO A 405 -16.91 -16.47 6.74
C PRO A 405 -17.26 -17.98 6.80
N ASP A 406 -16.86 -18.74 5.80
CA ASP A 406 -17.08 -20.17 5.81
C ASP A 406 -16.08 -20.87 6.77
N GLU A 407 -16.50 -22.01 7.34
CA GLU A 407 -15.71 -22.74 8.33
C GLU A 407 -14.51 -23.50 7.71
N GLY A 408 -13.47 -23.74 8.50
CA GLY A 408 -12.36 -24.64 8.21
C GLY A 408 -11.03 -24.00 7.85
N MET A 409 -11.00 -22.75 7.41
CA MET A 409 -9.77 -21.94 7.19
C MET A 409 -10.06 -20.45 7.36
N SER A 410 -10.84 -20.09 8.36
CA SER A 410 -11.30 -18.72 8.55
C SER A 410 -11.23 -18.22 9.99
N TYR A 411 -11.08 -19.11 10.95
CA TYR A 411 -10.92 -18.70 12.34
C TYR A 411 -9.57 -17.99 12.52
N TYR A 412 -9.58 -16.82 13.11
CA TYR A 412 -8.38 -16.00 13.30
C TYR A 412 -8.33 -15.34 14.68
N THR A 413 -7.13 -14.94 15.05
CA THR A 413 -6.88 -14.18 16.27
C THR A 413 -6.58 -12.72 15.98
N GLY A 414 -6.57 -11.90 17.03
CA GLY A 414 -6.14 -10.50 16.91
C GLY A 414 -4.72 -10.36 16.37
N ALA A 415 -3.85 -11.35 16.59
CA ALA A 415 -2.50 -11.36 16.02
C ALA A 415 -2.52 -11.39 14.49
N GLY A 416 -3.39 -12.21 13.86
CA GLY A 416 -3.57 -12.21 12.40
C GLY A 416 -4.09 -10.86 11.87
N THR A 417 -5.01 -10.23 12.61
CA THR A 417 -5.61 -8.95 12.23
C THR A 417 -4.57 -7.82 12.13
N ILE A 418 -3.66 -7.71 13.09
CA ILE A 418 -2.69 -6.61 13.12
C ILE A 418 -1.59 -6.70 12.04
N PHE A 419 -1.50 -7.80 11.28
CA PHE A 419 -0.58 -7.92 10.12
C PHE A 419 -0.75 -6.79 9.10
N GLY A 420 -1.93 -6.18 9.04
CA GLY A 420 -2.20 -5.07 8.14
C GLY A 420 -1.44 -3.78 8.46
N ALA A 421 -0.97 -3.60 9.69
CA ALA A 421 -0.24 -2.43 10.17
C ALA A 421 1.26 -2.71 10.30
N THR A 422 2.10 -1.69 10.09
CA THR A 422 3.54 -1.81 10.36
C THR A 422 3.83 -2.06 11.84
N GLY A 423 4.64 -3.06 12.13
CA GLY A 423 4.93 -3.56 13.47
C GLY A 423 3.96 -4.65 13.93
N GLY A 424 2.88 -4.89 13.17
CA GLY A 424 1.89 -5.89 13.54
C GLY A 424 2.39 -7.33 13.44
N VAL A 425 3.19 -7.64 12.42
CA VAL A 425 3.83 -8.97 12.30
C VAL A 425 4.81 -9.19 13.45
N MET A 426 5.64 -8.18 13.73
CA MET A 426 6.59 -8.22 14.85
C MET A 426 5.89 -8.42 16.18
N GLU A 427 4.83 -7.67 16.44
CA GLU A 427 4.05 -7.79 17.68
C GLU A 427 3.40 -9.18 17.80
N ALA A 428 2.78 -9.68 16.71
CA ALA A 428 2.20 -11.02 16.66
C ALA A 428 3.27 -12.11 16.91
N ALA A 429 4.45 -11.94 16.30
CA ALA A 429 5.57 -12.87 16.49
C ALA A 429 6.07 -12.89 17.93
N ILE A 430 6.27 -11.72 18.56
CA ILE A 430 6.70 -11.64 19.97
C ILE A 430 5.68 -12.31 20.89
N ARG A 431 4.38 -12.06 20.69
CA ARG A 431 3.29 -12.68 21.48
C ARG A 431 3.36 -14.20 21.48
N SER A 432 3.63 -14.83 20.34
CA SER A 432 3.65 -16.29 20.19
C SER A 432 5.02 -16.90 20.45
N ALA A 433 6.11 -16.27 20.00
CA ALA A 433 7.47 -16.77 20.22
C ALA A 433 7.83 -16.84 21.71
N TYR A 434 7.36 -15.88 22.51
CA TYR A 434 7.53 -15.94 23.97
C TYR A 434 6.96 -17.21 24.56
N PHE A 435 5.74 -17.59 24.17
CA PHE A 435 5.10 -18.86 24.59
C PHE A 435 5.86 -20.08 24.07
N LEU A 436 6.27 -20.09 22.78
CA LEU A 436 7.02 -21.21 22.19
C LEU A 436 8.36 -21.48 22.89
N VAL A 437 8.94 -20.47 23.52
CA VAL A 437 10.21 -20.56 24.26
C VAL A 437 10.00 -20.94 25.70
N THR A 438 9.08 -20.25 26.39
CA THR A 438 8.95 -20.30 27.85
C THR A 438 7.88 -21.28 28.33
N GLY A 439 6.94 -21.67 27.47
CA GLY A 439 5.73 -22.40 27.83
C GLY A 439 4.74 -21.61 28.68
N THR A 440 4.96 -20.29 28.84
CA THR A 440 4.11 -19.38 29.62
C THR A 440 3.59 -18.24 28.73
N GLU A 441 2.42 -17.73 29.06
CA GLU A 441 1.83 -16.61 28.33
C GLU A 441 2.56 -15.29 28.63
N LEU A 442 2.63 -14.42 27.65
CA LEU A 442 3.08 -13.05 27.82
C LEU A 442 1.96 -12.26 28.52
N GLU A 443 2.27 -11.65 29.67
CA GLU A 443 1.27 -10.92 30.49
C GLU A 443 0.71 -9.70 29.75
N ASP A 444 1.58 -8.90 29.14
CA ASP A 444 1.18 -7.75 28.30
C ASP A 444 1.41 -8.07 26.82
N VAL A 445 0.32 -8.26 26.10
CA VAL A 445 0.33 -8.55 24.67
C VAL A 445 0.41 -7.28 23.79
N GLU A 446 0.43 -6.07 24.40
CA GLU A 446 0.50 -4.80 23.67
C GLU A 446 1.94 -4.27 23.58
N ILE A 447 2.67 -4.62 22.53
CA ILE A 447 4.06 -4.18 22.32
C ILE A 447 4.09 -2.82 21.63
N THR A 448 3.75 -1.77 22.38
CA THR A 448 3.59 -0.41 21.85
C THR A 448 4.86 0.16 21.20
N ALA A 449 6.04 -0.29 21.61
CA ALA A 449 7.33 0.15 21.04
C ALA A 449 7.47 -0.13 19.55
N VAL A 450 6.78 -1.13 18.99
CA VAL A 450 6.81 -1.47 17.56
C VAL A 450 5.64 -0.89 16.77
N ARG A 451 4.69 -0.20 17.44
CA ARG A 451 3.51 0.43 16.81
C ARG A 451 3.83 1.84 16.28
N GLY A 452 2.91 2.38 15.46
CA GLY A 452 2.99 3.75 14.93
C GLY A 452 3.62 3.86 13.55
N LEU A 453 3.67 5.09 13.01
CA LEU A 453 4.12 5.37 11.65
C LEU A 453 5.57 5.88 11.56
N GLU A 454 6.36 5.71 12.59
CA GLU A 454 7.81 5.97 12.52
C GLU A 454 8.46 4.98 11.56
N GLY A 455 9.31 5.48 10.65
CA GLY A 455 9.83 4.71 9.53
C GLY A 455 10.71 3.52 9.92
N VAL A 456 11.47 3.64 11.01
CA VAL A 456 12.22 2.55 11.66
C VAL A 456 11.92 2.60 13.14
N LYS A 457 11.56 1.45 13.72
CA LYS A 457 11.28 1.28 15.14
C LYS A 457 12.12 0.12 15.66
N GLU A 458 12.61 0.24 16.87
CA GLU A 458 13.42 -0.78 17.53
C GLU A 458 12.83 -1.12 18.89
N ALA A 459 12.93 -2.37 19.28
CA ALA A 459 12.55 -2.83 20.61
C ALA A 459 13.50 -3.92 21.09
N ALA A 460 13.53 -4.10 22.40
CA ALA A 460 14.21 -5.20 23.05
C ALA A 460 13.23 -5.90 23.99
N VAL A 461 13.24 -7.22 23.94
CA VAL A 461 12.39 -8.09 24.78
C VAL A 461 13.30 -9.04 25.53
N ASP A 462 13.20 -9.05 26.86
CA ASP A 462 13.92 -10.03 27.67
C ASP A 462 13.16 -11.36 27.64
N VAL A 463 13.83 -12.41 27.13
CA VAL A 463 13.25 -13.75 26.99
C VAL A 463 14.00 -14.71 27.90
N PRO A 464 13.33 -15.31 28.89
CA PRO A 464 13.94 -16.27 29.82
C PRO A 464 14.70 -17.38 29.07
N GLY A 465 15.99 -17.55 29.42
CA GLY A 465 16.87 -18.52 28.76
C GLY A 465 17.60 -18.05 27.52
N PHE A 466 17.24 -16.91 26.93
CA PHE A 466 17.89 -16.30 25.76
C PHE A 466 18.46 -14.92 26.03
N GLY A 467 18.04 -14.24 27.12
CA GLY A 467 18.41 -12.87 27.41
C GLY A 467 17.66 -11.86 26.51
N GLU A 468 18.31 -10.73 26.25
CA GLU A 468 17.74 -9.63 25.47
C GLU A 468 17.68 -9.98 23.96
N ILE A 469 16.46 -10.08 23.43
CA ILE A 469 16.18 -10.25 22.00
C ILE A 469 15.87 -8.88 21.40
N ARG A 470 16.75 -8.40 20.52
CA ARG A 470 16.61 -7.11 19.85
C ARG A 470 15.91 -7.30 18.51
N VAL A 471 14.90 -6.45 18.25
CA VAL A 471 14.08 -6.50 17.05
C VAL A 471 14.03 -5.13 16.37
N ALA A 472 13.81 -5.14 15.05
CA ALA A 472 13.59 -3.92 14.27
C ALA A 472 12.38 -4.06 13.35
N VAL A 473 11.69 -2.94 13.13
CA VAL A 473 10.56 -2.81 12.21
C VAL A 473 10.85 -1.67 11.25
N ALA A 474 10.79 -1.93 9.95
CA ALA A 474 10.95 -0.90 8.92
C ALA A 474 9.78 -0.93 7.94
N HIS A 475 9.29 0.25 7.56
CA HIS A 475 8.30 0.39 6.48
C HIS A 475 8.70 1.47 5.48
N GLY A 476 8.36 1.23 4.18
CA GLY A 476 8.95 1.99 3.08
C GLY A 476 10.38 1.52 2.78
N LEU A 477 10.69 1.32 1.51
CA LEU A 477 11.95 0.67 1.14
C LEU A 477 13.19 1.54 1.38
N SER A 478 13.05 2.86 1.47
CA SER A 478 14.15 3.74 1.92
C SER A 478 14.58 3.46 3.37
N ASN A 479 13.63 3.13 4.24
CA ASN A 479 13.92 2.73 5.63
C ASN A 479 14.41 1.28 5.69
N ALA A 480 13.84 0.38 4.87
CA ALA A 480 14.37 -0.97 4.70
C ALA A 480 15.85 -0.94 4.28
N ARG A 481 16.22 -0.07 3.33
CA ARG A 481 17.62 0.13 2.92
C ARG A 481 18.51 0.49 4.09
N LYS A 482 18.12 1.44 4.94
CA LYS A 482 18.89 1.84 6.13
C LYS A 482 19.13 0.68 7.09
N VAL A 483 18.09 -0.13 7.34
CA VAL A 483 18.19 -1.32 8.20
C VAL A 483 19.12 -2.36 7.58
N MET A 484 18.97 -2.65 6.28
CA MET A 484 19.80 -3.63 5.58
C MET A 484 21.27 -3.22 5.49
N ASP A 485 21.56 -1.94 5.31
CA ASP A 485 22.93 -1.42 5.31
C ASP A 485 23.58 -1.63 6.69
N GLN A 486 22.84 -1.42 7.79
CA GLN A 486 23.33 -1.68 9.15
C GLN A 486 23.53 -3.18 9.42
N VAL A 487 22.64 -4.05 8.92
CA VAL A 487 22.82 -5.51 9.00
C VAL A 487 24.10 -5.92 8.28
N ARG A 488 24.29 -5.45 7.05
CA ARG A 488 25.49 -5.74 6.23
C ARG A 488 26.76 -5.27 6.91
N GLU A 489 26.76 -4.04 7.44
CA GLU A 489 27.88 -3.48 8.19
C GLU A 489 28.19 -4.27 9.49
N GLY A 490 27.14 -4.61 10.26
CA GLY A 490 27.29 -5.41 11.49
C GLY A 490 27.91 -6.78 11.22
N LEU A 491 27.40 -7.49 10.23
CA LEU A 491 27.94 -8.80 9.81
C LEU A 491 29.38 -8.69 9.32
N ALA A 492 29.72 -7.65 8.56
CA ALA A 492 31.08 -7.45 8.03
C ALA A 492 32.09 -7.03 9.09
N THR A 493 31.70 -6.20 10.07
CA THR A 493 32.64 -5.61 11.04
C THR A 493 32.68 -6.33 12.38
N LYS A 494 31.53 -6.86 12.84
CA LYS A 494 31.38 -7.50 14.16
C LYS A 494 31.09 -8.99 14.06
N GLY A 495 30.79 -9.51 12.86
CA GLY A 495 30.38 -10.89 12.65
C GLY A 495 28.96 -11.20 13.13
N GLU A 496 28.18 -10.18 13.51
CA GLU A 496 26.81 -10.32 13.99
C GLU A 496 25.93 -9.16 13.59
N SER A 497 24.61 -9.41 13.43
CA SER A 497 23.59 -8.40 13.17
C SER A 497 23.28 -7.59 14.44
N PRO A 498 22.91 -6.29 14.32
CA PRO A 498 22.38 -5.51 15.44
C PRO A 498 21.09 -6.09 16.02
N TRP A 499 20.28 -6.78 15.20
CA TRP A 499 18.98 -7.33 15.57
C TRP A 499 18.91 -8.82 15.27
N HIS A 500 18.06 -9.53 16.02
CA HIS A 500 17.81 -10.95 15.87
C HIS A 500 16.64 -11.23 14.91
N PHE A 501 15.57 -10.39 14.99
CA PHE A 501 14.41 -10.52 14.13
C PHE A 501 14.02 -9.14 13.55
N ILE A 502 13.68 -9.10 12.27
CA ILE A 502 13.42 -7.85 11.53
C ILE A 502 12.14 -7.99 10.72
N GLU A 503 11.17 -7.08 10.94
CA GLU A 503 10.01 -6.93 10.07
C GLU A 503 10.30 -5.86 9.00
N ILE A 504 10.07 -6.19 7.73
CA ILE A 504 10.14 -5.21 6.62
C ILE A 504 8.85 -5.20 5.82
N MET A 505 8.19 -4.03 5.79
CA MET A 505 7.04 -3.75 4.94
C MET A 505 7.43 -2.79 3.82
N ALA A 506 7.20 -3.17 2.55
CA ALA A 506 7.53 -2.32 1.41
C ALA A 506 6.73 -1.01 1.38
N CYS A 507 5.49 -1.02 1.87
CA CYS A 507 4.60 0.12 1.81
C CYS A 507 4.68 1.00 3.07
N PRO A 508 4.62 2.34 2.94
CA PRO A 508 4.54 3.24 4.08
C PRO A 508 3.31 2.94 4.97
N GLY A 509 3.55 2.70 6.26
CA GLY A 509 2.52 2.34 7.23
C GLY A 509 2.12 0.85 7.25
N GLY A 510 2.72 0.02 6.39
CA GLY A 510 2.35 -1.40 6.21
C GLY A 510 1.30 -1.60 5.14
N CYS A 511 0.54 -2.69 5.20
CA CYS A 511 -0.48 -3.05 4.20
C CYS A 511 -1.65 -2.06 4.13
N VAL A 512 -1.95 -1.33 5.20
CA VAL A 512 -2.92 -0.22 5.19
C VAL A 512 -2.53 0.91 4.23
N GLY A 513 -1.24 1.03 3.90
CA GLY A 513 -0.67 1.94 2.89
C GLY A 513 -0.39 1.26 1.55
N GLY A 514 -0.93 0.09 1.30
CA GLY A 514 -0.66 -0.75 0.13
C GLY A 514 -0.98 -0.10 -1.21
N GLY A 515 -0.25 -0.51 -2.25
CA GLY A 515 -0.40 -0.01 -3.62
C GLY A 515 -1.76 -0.29 -4.28
N GLY A 516 -2.55 -1.22 -3.71
CA GLY A 516 -3.90 -1.58 -4.15
C GLY A 516 -5.04 -0.98 -3.34
N GLN A 517 -4.75 -0.17 -2.33
CA GLN A 517 -5.72 0.50 -1.46
C GLN A 517 -6.50 1.61 -2.19
N PRO A 518 -7.67 2.04 -1.70
CA PRO A 518 -8.44 3.14 -2.28
C PRO A 518 -7.60 4.39 -2.51
N TYR A 519 -8.01 5.20 -3.50
CA TYR A 519 -7.36 6.49 -3.77
C TYR A 519 -7.49 7.44 -2.58
N GLY A 520 -6.54 8.38 -2.43
CA GLY A 520 -6.49 9.28 -1.27
C GLY A 520 -5.79 8.68 -0.06
N ASN A 521 -4.93 7.69 -0.25
CA ASN A 521 -4.18 6.96 0.78
C ASN A 521 -3.01 7.80 1.31
N ASP A 522 -3.30 8.84 2.08
CA ASP A 522 -2.35 9.71 2.75
C ASP A 522 -1.97 9.19 4.16
N ILE A 523 -1.08 9.93 4.83
CA ILE A 523 -0.61 9.59 6.18
C ILE A 523 -1.76 9.48 7.20
N ALA A 524 -2.77 10.35 7.12
CA ALA A 524 -3.90 10.36 8.05
C ALA A 524 -4.78 9.13 7.85
N SER A 525 -5.03 8.76 6.60
CA SER A 525 -5.78 7.56 6.23
C SER A 525 -5.09 6.29 6.73
N ARG A 526 -3.75 6.19 6.55
CA ARG A 526 -2.95 5.06 7.03
C ARG A 526 -2.99 4.96 8.55
N ALA A 527 -2.86 6.09 9.25
CA ALA A 527 -2.94 6.14 10.71
C ALA A 527 -4.29 5.63 11.21
N ARG A 528 -5.40 6.10 10.63
CA ARG A 528 -6.74 5.69 11.05
C ARG A 528 -7.02 4.22 10.77
N ARG A 529 -6.69 3.74 9.56
CA ARG A 529 -6.83 2.32 9.19
C ARG A 529 -6.00 1.41 10.09
N GLY A 530 -4.74 1.79 10.40
CA GLY A 530 -3.89 1.05 11.34
C GLY A 530 -4.48 0.99 12.74
N LEU A 531 -5.00 2.13 13.24
CA LEU A 531 -5.67 2.17 14.55
C LEU A 531 -6.89 1.24 14.58
N SER A 532 -7.68 1.19 13.51
CA SER A 532 -8.85 0.30 13.41
C SER A 532 -8.50 -1.18 13.52
N LEU A 533 -7.36 -1.61 12.95
CA LEU A 533 -6.87 -3.00 13.11
C LEU A 533 -6.52 -3.31 14.56
N TYR A 534 -5.90 -2.38 15.29
CA TYR A 534 -5.62 -2.55 16.72
C TYR A 534 -6.89 -2.48 17.57
N GLU A 535 -7.91 -1.72 17.16
CA GLU A 535 -9.23 -1.69 17.82
C GLU A 535 -9.93 -3.05 17.62
N GLU A 536 -9.86 -3.65 16.43
CA GLU A 536 -10.38 -5.00 16.15
C GLU A 536 -9.64 -6.06 16.97
N ASP A 537 -8.30 -6.06 16.98
CA ASP A 537 -7.48 -6.97 17.81
C ASP A 537 -7.94 -6.97 19.27
N ARG A 538 -8.15 -5.80 19.87
CA ARG A 538 -8.62 -5.69 21.27
C ARG A 538 -10.01 -6.24 21.48
N SER A 539 -10.86 -6.23 20.47
CA SER A 539 -12.25 -6.73 20.56
C SER A 539 -12.35 -8.25 20.46
N LEU A 540 -11.31 -8.91 19.95
CA LEU A 540 -11.30 -10.35 19.75
C LEU A 540 -10.94 -11.12 21.05
N PRO A 541 -11.58 -12.28 21.28
CA PRO A 541 -11.35 -13.07 22.50
C PRO A 541 -9.95 -13.71 22.54
N MET A 542 -9.35 -13.96 21.39
CA MET A 542 -8.00 -14.51 21.25
C MET A 542 -7.12 -13.52 20.48
N ARG A 543 -5.95 -13.24 21.03
CA ARG A 543 -5.02 -12.22 20.51
C ARG A 543 -3.62 -12.80 20.19
N GLN A 544 -3.46 -14.09 20.26
CA GLN A 544 -2.19 -14.80 20.08
C GLN A 544 -2.38 -15.95 19.08
N SER A 545 -1.53 -16.05 18.07
CA SER A 545 -1.66 -17.00 16.95
C SER A 545 -1.60 -18.46 17.40
N HIS A 546 -0.78 -18.80 18.41
CA HIS A 546 -0.67 -20.16 18.95
C HIS A 546 -1.93 -20.68 19.65
N LYS A 547 -2.92 -19.81 19.87
CA LYS A 547 -4.25 -20.18 20.44
C LYS A 547 -5.29 -20.44 19.38
N ASN A 548 -4.99 -20.22 18.09
CA ASN A 548 -5.94 -20.47 17.01
C ASN A 548 -6.20 -22.00 16.87
N PRO A 549 -7.42 -22.47 17.17
CA PRO A 549 -7.71 -23.92 17.20
C PRO A 549 -7.65 -24.56 15.81
N GLU A 550 -7.92 -23.81 14.74
CA GLU A 550 -7.83 -24.33 13.36
C GLU A 550 -6.36 -24.48 12.94
N VAL A 551 -5.51 -23.53 13.30
CA VAL A 551 -4.07 -23.58 13.00
C VAL A 551 -3.39 -24.71 13.78
N VAL A 552 -3.75 -24.92 15.05
CA VAL A 552 -3.19 -26.01 15.88
C VAL A 552 -3.60 -27.40 15.36
N LYS A 553 -4.73 -27.50 14.64
CA LYS A 553 -5.22 -28.76 14.07
C LYS A 553 -4.45 -29.17 12.81
N ILE A 554 -3.96 -28.22 12.02
CA ILE A 554 -3.15 -28.44 10.80
C ILE A 554 -1.69 -28.69 11.18
#